data_2d7c7a4a6d2dd83c52cfa9ca3382c195
#
_entry.id   2d7c7a4a6d2dd83c52cfa9ca3382c195
#
_cell.length_a   1.000
_cell.length_b   1.000
_cell.length_c   1.000
_cell.angle_alpha   90.00
_cell.angle_beta   90.00
_cell.angle_gamma   90.00
#
_symmetry.space_group_name_H-M   'P 1'
#
loop_
_entity.id
_entity.type
_entity.pdbx_description
1 polymer ?
#
loop_
_entity_poly.entity_id
_entity_poly.type
_entity_poly.pdbx_seq_one_letter_code
_entity_poly.pdbx_strand_id
1 'polypeptide(L)'
;NKYKITDISSKVYTRNPSGPFTTSTLQQSSSSKLGFGASRTMQIAQRLYQGIDIEGDTIGLITYMRTDGTNISNDAINIFRNYIEKMYGKNYLPDNPNNFSGKKAKNAQEAHEAIRPTDITRSPETLKKYLSSDQLKLYNLIWTRALSSQMESAKFDRKTILIESDDGKNQCRASGSVIKFDGFLKLNKIDEHQENEKILPNVEKGIVEINQFIDEQHFTQPPPRYSEASLVKKLEELGIGRPSTYASIISVISNRGYADIVNKRFFPTDRGKLLSAFLEKLFTKYVDYGFTANLEDQLDNITSGKEEWIEVLNNFWKDFNQNVSNVKEKRTREVLDLLNESLGELIFNVGKDGKIDRECKLCSTGQLSLKNSFRGGAFIGCSNY
;
A
#
# COMPACT_ATOMS: atom_id res chain seq x y z
N ASN A 1 -29.69 1.96 -37.32
CA ASN A 1 -29.13 0.60 -37.24
C ASN A 1 -29.91 -0.20 -36.24
N LYS A 2 -30.31 -1.42 -36.60
CA LYS A 2 -30.89 -2.39 -35.65
C LYS A 2 -29.71 -3.06 -34.93
N TYR A 3 -29.92 -3.40 -33.66
CA TYR A 3 -28.93 -4.09 -32.85
C TYR A 3 -29.50 -5.47 -32.44
N LYS A 4 -28.63 -6.45 -32.33
CA LYS A 4 -29.00 -7.80 -31.91
C LYS A 4 -28.01 -8.35 -30.89
N ILE A 5 -28.50 -9.12 -29.94
CA ILE A 5 -27.67 -9.95 -29.07
C ILE A 5 -27.16 -11.12 -29.91
N THR A 6 -25.87 -11.13 -30.18
CA THR A 6 -25.21 -12.17 -30.99
C THR A 6 -24.68 -13.31 -30.13
N ASP A 7 -24.20 -12.98 -28.93
CA ASP A 7 -23.71 -14.01 -28.02
C ASP A 7 -24.04 -13.72 -26.56
N ILE A 8 -24.29 -14.82 -25.82
CA ILE A 8 -24.47 -14.83 -24.37
C ILE A 8 -23.58 -15.95 -23.83
N SER A 9 -22.56 -15.61 -23.12
CA SER A 9 -21.65 -16.55 -22.49
C SER A 9 -21.67 -16.41 -20.97
N SER A 10 -21.57 -17.56 -20.28
CA SER A 10 -21.45 -17.63 -18.83
C SER A 10 -20.18 -18.39 -18.47
N LYS A 11 -19.38 -17.84 -17.57
CA LYS A 11 -18.15 -18.45 -17.10
C LYS A 11 -18.06 -18.38 -15.57
N VAL A 12 -17.94 -19.55 -14.97
CA VAL A 12 -17.68 -19.64 -13.54
C VAL A 12 -16.20 -19.29 -13.30
N TYR A 13 -15.94 -18.40 -12.35
CA TYR A 13 -14.60 -18.11 -11.86
C TYR A 13 -14.56 -18.17 -10.34
N THR A 14 -13.38 -18.43 -9.82
CA THR A 14 -13.14 -18.59 -8.39
C THR A 14 -12.32 -17.42 -7.88
N ARG A 15 -12.69 -16.89 -6.71
CA ARG A 15 -11.90 -15.89 -5.97
C ARG A 15 -11.40 -16.56 -4.70
N ASN A 16 -10.09 -16.63 -4.57
CA ASN A 16 -9.43 -17.23 -3.40
C ASN A 16 -9.36 -16.26 -2.24
N PRO A 17 -9.40 -16.76 -1.00
CA PRO A 17 -9.14 -15.94 0.18
C PRO A 17 -7.70 -15.42 0.16
N SER A 18 -7.51 -14.25 0.74
CA SER A 18 -6.17 -13.71 0.94
C SER A 18 -5.53 -14.34 2.18
N GLY A 19 -4.20 -14.45 2.20
CA GLY A 19 -3.45 -14.94 3.35
C GLY A 19 -3.66 -14.12 4.63
N PRO A 20 -3.29 -14.66 5.79
CA PRO A 20 -3.32 -13.94 7.05
C PRO A 20 -2.41 -12.70 6.98
N PHE A 21 -2.55 -11.79 7.95
CA PHE A 21 -1.81 -10.54 7.91
C PHE A 21 -0.33 -10.69 8.24
N THR A 22 0.49 -10.01 7.44
CA THR A 22 1.81 -9.51 7.83
C THR A 22 1.67 -8.09 8.40
N THR A 23 2.72 -7.52 8.96
CA THR A 23 2.73 -6.12 9.42
C THR A 23 2.33 -5.16 8.31
N SER A 24 2.92 -5.30 7.13
CA SER A 24 2.64 -4.45 5.97
C SER A 24 1.18 -4.55 5.53
N THR A 25 0.66 -5.76 5.34
CA THR A 25 -0.72 -5.95 4.89
C THR A 25 -1.75 -5.55 5.95
N LEU A 26 -1.42 -5.66 7.26
CA LEU A 26 -2.24 -5.14 8.34
C LEU A 26 -2.32 -3.62 8.28
N GLN A 27 -1.19 -2.93 8.15
CA GLN A 27 -1.15 -1.47 8.04
C GLN A 27 -1.93 -0.97 6.80
N GLN A 28 -1.76 -1.62 5.65
CA GLN A 28 -2.51 -1.32 4.42
C GLN A 28 -4.02 -1.47 4.62
N SER A 29 -4.46 -2.60 5.18
CA SER A 29 -5.89 -2.86 5.39
C SER A 29 -6.50 -1.98 6.48
N SER A 30 -5.78 -1.70 7.56
CA SER A 30 -6.20 -0.75 8.59
C SER A 30 -6.38 0.66 8.04
N SER A 31 -5.44 1.13 7.23
CA SER A 31 -5.52 2.45 6.61
C SER A 31 -6.70 2.55 5.64
N SER A 32 -6.91 1.56 4.80
CA SER A 32 -7.98 1.58 3.79
C SER A 32 -9.37 1.36 4.39
N LYS A 33 -9.53 0.39 5.31
CA LYS A 33 -10.85 -0.02 5.84
C LYS A 33 -11.25 0.71 7.11
N LEU A 34 -10.29 1.00 8.01
CA LEU A 34 -10.56 1.63 9.30
C LEU A 34 -10.13 3.10 9.36
N GLY A 35 -9.37 3.59 8.37
CA GLY A 35 -8.81 4.92 8.38
C GLY A 35 -7.71 5.13 9.44
N PHE A 36 -7.10 4.05 9.94
CA PHE A 36 -6.03 4.13 10.92
C PHE A 36 -4.68 4.27 10.20
N GLY A 37 -3.90 5.29 10.56
CA GLY A 37 -2.52 5.41 10.09
C GLY A 37 -1.64 4.28 10.63
N ALA A 38 -0.47 4.08 9.99
CA ALA A 38 0.46 3.00 10.33
C ALA A 38 0.87 3.01 11.80
N SER A 39 1.23 4.18 12.36
CA SER A 39 1.61 4.32 13.77
C SER A 39 0.48 3.94 14.72
N ARG A 40 -0.76 4.44 14.46
CA ARG A 40 -1.93 4.10 15.27
C ARG A 40 -2.24 2.61 15.22
N THR A 41 -2.17 2.01 14.04
CA THR A 41 -2.36 0.57 13.84
C THR A 41 -1.39 -0.23 14.71
N MET A 42 -0.10 0.11 14.67
CA MET A 42 0.91 -0.60 15.45
C MET A 42 0.77 -0.38 16.96
N GLN A 43 0.36 0.80 17.41
CA GLN A 43 0.09 1.04 18.84
C GLN A 43 -1.08 0.19 19.37
N ILE A 44 -2.16 0.08 18.59
CA ILE A 44 -3.32 -0.75 18.96
C ILE A 44 -2.95 -2.22 18.93
N ALA A 45 -2.25 -2.68 17.88
CA ALA A 45 -1.79 -4.06 17.76
C ALA A 45 -0.86 -4.44 18.91
N GLN A 46 0.04 -3.53 19.32
CA GLN A 46 0.92 -3.73 20.47
C GLN A 46 0.14 -3.98 21.76
N ARG A 47 -0.94 -3.22 22.00
CA ARG A 47 -1.80 -3.42 23.18
C ARG A 47 -2.54 -4.76 23.13
N LEU A 48 -3.07 -5.12 21.96
CA LEU A 48 -3.73 -6.42 21.78
C LEU A 48 -2.79 -7.60 21.99
N TYR A 49 -1.52 -7.44 21.64
CA TYR A 49 -0.48 -8.46 21.86
C TYR A 49 -0.05 -8.54 23.31
N GLN A 50 0.23 -7.37 23.95
CA GLN A 50 0.73 -7.33 25.34
C GLN A 50 -0.29 -7.84 26.36
N GLY A 51 -1.57 -7.73 26.04
CA GLY A 51 -2.66 -8.25 26.84
C GLY A 51 -3.72 -7.21 27.18
N ILE A 52 -4.91 -7.72 27.31
CA ILE A 52 -6.13 -7.02 27.72
C ILE A 52 -6.64 -7.70 28.96
N ASP A 53 -7.09 -6.93 29.93
CA ASP A 53 -7.77 -7.48 31.12
C ASP A 53 -9.12 -8.08 30.70
N ILE A 54 -9.25 -9.38 30.91
CA ILE A 54 -10.47 -10.15 30.67
C ILE A 54 -10.76 -10.94 31.95
N GLU A 55 -11.75 -10.48 32.71
CA GLU A 55 -12.21 -11.14 33.96
C GLU A 55 -11.10 -11.29 35.01
N GLY A 56 -10.13 -10.36 35.04
CA GLY A 56 -9.02 -10.32 35.99
C GLY A 56 -7.72 -10.97 35.49
N ASP A 57 -7.75 -11.58 34.32
CA ASP A 57 -6.58 -12.13 33.63
C ASP A 57 -6.08 -11.24 32.51
N THR A 58 -4.79 -11.02 32.42
CA THR A 58 -4.17 -10.30 31.28
C THR A 58 -3.91 -11.27 30.14
N ILE A 59 -4.68 -11.12 29.05
CA ILE A 59 -4.66 -12.06 27.91
C ILE A 59 -4.20 -11.35 26.64
N GLY A 60 -3.11 -11.85 26.04
CA GLY A 60 -2.68 -11.47 24.71
C GLY A 60 -3.64 -12.03 23.65
N LEU A 61 -4.28 -11.16 22.88
CA LEU A 61 -5.34 -11.54 21.95
C LEU A 61 -4.86 -11.86 20.55
N ILE A 62 -3.65 -11.44 20.19
CA ILE A 62 -3.06 -11.68 18.85
C ILE A 62 -1.62 -12.18 18.98
N THR A 63 -1.12 -12.84 17.95
CA THR A 63 0.29 -13.18 17.80
C THR A 63 1.14 -11.93 17.61
N TYR A 64 2.47 -12.07 17.64
CA TYR A 64 3.38 -10.93 17.51
C TYR A 64 3.14 -10.17 16.20
N MET A 65 2.92 -8.85 16.31
CA MET A 65 2.45 -8.01 15.22
C MET A 65 3.54 -7.47 14.30
N ARG A 66 4.82 -7.69 14.59
CA ARG A 66 5.94 -7.30 13.71
C ARG A 66 6.49 -8.53 13.03
N THR A 67 5.86 -8.91 11.92
CA THR A 67 6.19 -10.10 11.16
C THR A 67 5.95 -9.88 9.68
N ASP A 68 6.76 -10.48 8.85
CA ASP A 68 6.58 -10.65 7.41
C ASP A 68 6.10 -12.08 7.05
N GLY A 69 6.00 -12.96 8.08
CA GLY A 69 5.51 -14.32 7.91
C GLY A 69 4.02 -14.38 7.59
N THR A 70 3.66 -15.33 6.73
CA THR A 70 2.27 -15.68 6.38
C THR A 70 1.88 -17.06 6.88
N ASN A 71 2.79 -17.75 7.58
CA ASN A 71 2.56 -19.09 8.09
C ASN A 71 1.69 -19.06 9.35
N ILE A 72 0.85 -20.06 9.49
CA ILE A 72 0.08 -20.36 10.71
C ILE A 72 0.50 -21.76 11.15
N SER A 73 0.67 -21.99 12.45
CA SER A 73 1.00 -23.32 12.98
C SER A 73 -0.10 -24.34 12.64
N ASN A 74 0.28 -25.59 12.48
CA ASN A 74 -0.66 -26.66 12.16
C ASN A 74 -1.75 -26.81 13.24
N ASP A 75 -1.41 -26.62 14.50
CA ASP A 75 -2.37 -26.68 15.61
C ASP A 75 -3.43 -25.57 15.48
N ALA A 76 -2.99 -24.34 15.19
CA ALA A 76 -3.92 -23.23 14.97
C ALA A 76 -4.78 -23.43 13.73
N ILE A 77 -4.22 -23.97 12.63
CA ILE A 77 -4.98 -24.33 11.43
C ILE A 77 -6.07 -25.34 11.78
N ASN A 78 -5.77 -26.39 12.53
CA ASN A 78 -6.74 -27.39 12.94
C ASN A 78 -7.86 -26.79 13.79
N ILE A 79 -7.53 -25.89 14.72
CA ILE A 79 -8.53 -25.19 15.54
C ILE A 79 -9.42 -24.30 14.65
N PHE A 80 -8.83 -23.56 13.69
CA PHE A 80 -9.58 -22.73 12.76
C PHE A 80 -10.55 -23.58 11.89
N ARG A 81 -10.08 -24.68 11.37
CA ARG A 81 -10.87 -25.59 10.53
C ARG A 81 -12.06 -26.18 11.30
N ASN A 82 -11.83 -26.62 12.53
CA ASN A 82 -12.91 -27.11 13.41
C ASN A 82 -13.93 -25.99 13.72
N TYR A 83 -13.46 -24.76 13.95
CA TYR A 83 -14.32 -23.61 14.17
C TYR A 83 -15.17 -23.29 12.93
N ILE A 84 -14.55 -23.29 11.73
CA ILE A 84 -15.26 -23.05 10.46
C ILE A 84 -16.34 -24.11 10.25
N GLU A 85 -16.01 -25.38 10.40
CA GLU A 85 -16.97 -26.47 10.22
C GLU A 85 -18.17 -26.35 11.16
N LYS A 86 -17.90 -26.05 12.43
CA LYS A 86 -18.93 -25.90 13.47
C LYS A 86 -19.84 -24.70 13.24
N MET A 87 -19.28 -23.54 12.85
CA MET A 87 -20.01 -22.28 12.78
C MET A 87 -20.63 -22.00 11.42
N TYR A 88 -20.04 -22.50 10.34
CA TYR A 88 -20.45 -22.18 8.96
C TYR A 88 -20.82 -23.43 8.17
N GLY A 89 -20.41 -24.60 8.60
CA GLY A 89 -20.69 -25.87 7.93
C GLY A 89 -19.56 -26.34 7.01
N LYS A 90 -19.59 -27.63 6.69
CA LYS A 90 -18.56 -28.33 5.93
C LYS A 90 -18.30 -27.73 4.54
N ASN A 91 -19.31 -27.13 3.91
CA ASN A 91 -19.18 -26.53 2.56
C ASN A 91 -18.25 -25.30 2.55
N TYR A 92 -18.03 -24.67 3.71
CA TYR A 92 -17.11 -23.53 3.86
C TYR A 92 -15.68 -23.95 4.18
N LEU A 93 -15.43 -25.25 4.29
CA LEU A 93 -14.12 -25.81 4.61
C LEU A 93 -13.53 -26.45 3.35
N PRO A 94 -12.38 -25.97 2.83
CA PRO A 94 -11.69 -26.63 1.72
C PRO A 94 -11.15 -28.00 2.16
N ASP A 95 -11.01 -28.92 1.21
CA ASP A 95 -10.52 -30.28 1.49
C ASP A 95 -9.15 -30.27 2.18
N ASN A 96 -8.26 -29.41 1.70
CA ASN A 96 -6.93 -29.21 2.30
C ASN A 96 -6.80 -27.81 2.91
N PRO A 97 -5.97 -27.63 3.95
CA PRO A 97 -5.66 -26.31 4.46
C PRO A 97 -5.10 -25.38 3.39
N ASN A 98 -5.55 -24.14 3.38
CA ASN A 98 -4.99 -23.14 2.50
C ASN A 98 -3.57 -22.78 2.97
N ASN A 99 -2.59 -22.90 2.06
CA ASN A 99 -1.20 -22.57 2.32
C ASN A 99 -0.82 -21.29 1.59
N PHE A 100 -0.26 -20.33 2.33
CA PHE A 100 0.18 -19.02 1.82
C PHE A 100 1.69 -18.86 1.82
N SER A 101 2.44 -19.91 2.10
CA SER A 101 3.90 -19.95 1.99
C SER A 101 4.36 -19.95 0.54
N GLY A 102 3.80 -19.05 -0.29
CA GLY A 102 4.24 -18.79 -1.65
C GLY A 102 5.34 -17.76 -1.66
N LYS A 103 6.26 -17.81 -2.64
CA LYS A 103 7.43 -16.96 -2.88
C LYS A 103 7.80 -16.14 -1.65
N LYS A 104 8.69 -16.72 -0.81
CA LYS A 104 9.33 -15.98 0.28
C LYS A 104 9.68 -14.59 -0.24
N ALA A 105 9.23 -13.54 0.44
CA ALA A 105 9.90 -12.26 0.27
C ALA A 105 11.38 -12.58 0.37
N LYS A 106 12.20 -12.07 -0.53
CA LYS A 106 13.60 -12.47 -0.74
C LYS A 106 14.40 -12.53 0.56
N ASN A 107 13.88 -11.92 1.64
CA ASN A 107 14.50 -11.66 2.94
C ASN A 107 13.54 -11.88 4.12
N ALA A 108 12.62 -12.84 4.04
CA ALA A 108 11.71 -13.13 5.14
C ALA A 108 12.47 -13.65 6.35
N GLN A 109 12.39 -12.94 7.47
CA GLN A 109 12.82 -13.43 8.78
C GLN A 109 11.79 -14.44 9.29
N GLU A 110 11.98 -15.71 9.02
CA GLU A 110 11.01 -16.79 9.26
C GLU A 110 10.69 -17.11 10.75
N ALA A 111 11.16 -16.32 11.69
CA ALA A 111 11.02 -16.63 13.10
C ALA A 111 9.60 -16.49 13.67
N HIS A 112 8.69 -15.79 12.97
CA HIS A 112 7.37 -15.46 13.51
C HIS A 112 6.24 -15.94 12.60
N GLU A 113 5.13 -16.36 13.23
CA GLU A 113 3.88 -16.62 12.54
C GLU A 113 3.24 -15.33 11.98
N ALA A 114 2.24 -15.49 11.12
CA ALA A 114 1.35 -14.42 10.72
C ALA A 114 0.60 -13.79 11.89
N ILE A 115 0.10 -12.58 11.69
CA ILE A 115 -0.75 -11.91 12.69
C ILE A 115 -2.13 -12.56 12.68
N ARG A 116 -2.48 -13.23 13.77
CA ARG A 116 -3.74 -13.95 13.97
C ARG A 116 -4.22 -13.84 15.42
N PRO A 117 -5.49 -14.15 15.72
CA PRO A 117 -5.94 -14.35 17.08
C PRO A 117 -5.16 -15.50 17.74
N THR A 118 -4.85 -15.35 19.02
CA THR A 118 -4.28 -16.44 19.85
C THR A 118 -5.30 -17.53 20.07
N ASP A 119 -6.58 -17.15 20.19
CA ASP A 119 -7.73 -18.04 20.35
C ASP A 119 -8.87 -17.58 19.42
N ILE A 120 -9.17 -18.37 18.38
CA ILE A 120 -10.20 -18.04 17.40
C ILE A 120 -11.64 -18.09 17.99
N THR A 121 -11.84 -18.80 19.08
CA THR A 121 -13.14 -18.90 19.73
C THR A 121 -13.56 -17.60 20.42
N ARG A 122 -12.59 -16.73 20.71
CA ARG A 122 -12.84 -15.37 21.21
C ARG A 122 -13.26 -14.47 20.06
N SER A 123 -14.54 -14.57 19.68
CA SER A 123 -15.07 -13.75 18.60
C SER A 123 -15.08 -12.25 18.96
N PRO A 124 -15.09 -11.34 17.98
CA PRO A 124 -15.19 -9.91 18.25
C PRO A 124 -16.43 -9.55 19.09
N GLU A 125 -17.54 -10.26 18.94
CA GLU A 125 -18.76 -10.06 19.72
C GLU A 125 -18.55 -10.35 21.21
N THR A 126 -17.84 -11.45 21.52
CA THR A 126 -17.56 -11.82 22.92
C THR A 126 -16.61 -10.85 23.62
N LEU A 127 -15.72 -10.23 22.85
CA LEU A 127 -14.72 -9.29 23.36
C LEU A 127 -15.20 -7.83 23.41
N LYS A 128 -16.38 -7.52 22.89
CA LYS A 128 -16.92 -6.16 22.79
C LYS A 128 -16.93 -5.41 24.13
N LYS A 129 -17.19 -6.10 25.24
CA LYS A 129 -17.25 -5.50 26.58
C LYS A 129 -15.87 -5.18 27.18
N TYR A 130 -14.79 -5.77 26.64
CA TYR A 130 -13.43 -5.63 27.16
C TYR A 130 -12.55 -4.70 26.30
N LEU A 131 -12.90 -4.51 25.03
CA LEU A 131 -12.09 -3.77 24.06
C LEU A 131 -12.64 -2.35 23.84
N SER A 132 -11.75 -1.38 23.72
CA SER A 132 -12.11 -0.07 23.20
C SER A 132 -12.60 -0.18 21.75
N SER A 133 -13.33 0.84 21.25
CA SER A 133 -13.83 0.83 19.87
C SER A 133 -12.74 0.58 18.83
N ASP A 134 -11.56 1.19 18.98
CA ASP A 134 -10.45 1.01 18.03
C ASP A 134 -9.81 -0.36 18.14
N GLN A 135 -9.62 -0.87 19.36
CA GLN A 135 -9.12 -2.22 19.60
C GLN A 135 -10.07 -3.25 19.01
N LEU A 136 -11.37 -3.09 19.20
CA LEU A 136 -12.37 -3.99 18.64
C LEU A 136 -12.36 -4.00 17.11
N LYS A 137 -12.28 -2.81 16.49
CA LYS A 137 -12.19 -2.70 15.02
C LYS A 137 -10.95 -3.41 14.47
N LEU A 138 -9.79 -3.18 15.08
CA LEU A 138 -8.55 -3.80 14.62
C LEU A 138 -8.56 -5.32 14.88
N TYR A 139 -9.02 -5.74 16.05
CA TYR A 139 -9.16 -7.16 16.38
C TYR A 139 -10.11 -7.87 15.40
N ASN A 140 -11.27 -7.27 15.11
CA ASN A 140 -12.22 -7.80 14.14
C ASN A 140 -11.60 -7.94 12.75
N LEU A 141 -10.81 -6.97 12.32
CA LEU A 141 -10.10 -7.03 11.04
C LEU A 141 -9.10 -8.21 11.00
N ILE A 142 -8.34 -8.40 12.08
CA ILE A 142 -7.36 -9.49 12.22
C ILE A 142 -8.07 -10.85 12.28
N TRP A 143 -9.10 -10.97 13.13
CA TRP A 143 -9.87 -12.18 13.33
C TRP A 143 -10.55 -12.65 12.02
N THR A 144 -11.26 -11.73 11.37
CA THR A 144 -11.92 -11.99 10.08
C THR A 144 -10.92 -12.45 9.01
N ARG A 145 -9.77 -11.80 8.91
CA ARG A 145 -8.75 -12.13 7.92
C ARG A 145 -8.12 -13.49 8.18
N ALA A 146 -7.78 -13.78 9.42
CA ALA A 146 -7.16 -15.04 9.81
C ALA A 146 -8.13 -16.21 9.58
N LEU A 147 -9.39 -16.09 9.99
CA LEU A 147 -10.39 -17.13 9.81
C LEU A 147 -10.73 -17.33 8.31
N SER A 148 -11.01 -16.24 7.59
CA SER A 148 -11.31 -16.33 6.14
C SER A 148 -10.17 -16.90 5.32
N SER A 149 -8.91 -16.76 5.78
CA SER A 149 -7.77 -17.38 5.09
C SER A 149 -7.87 -18.90 4.99
N GLN A 150 -8.55 -19.55 5.93
CA GLN A 150 -8.72 -21.00 5.96
C GLN A 150 -10.10 -21.47 5.46
N MET A 151 -10.91 -20.56 4.87
CA MET A 151 -12.21 -20.89 4.30
C MET A 151 -12.13 -21.24 2.81
N GLU A 152 -13.20 -21.88 2.32
CA GLU A 152 -13.38 -22.21 0.90
C GLU A 152 -13.47 -20.92 0.07
N SER A 153 -13.01 -21.02 -1.17
CA SER A 153 -13.04 -19.94 -2.16
C SER A 153 -14.46 -19.54 -2.55
N ALA A 154 -14.68 -18.28 -2.81
CA ALA A 154 -15.94 -17.80 -3.37
C ALA A 154 -16.04 -18.14 -4.87
N LYS A 155 -17.23 -18.51 -5.34
CA LYS A 155 -17.52 -18.88 -6.73
C LYS A 155 -18.52 -17.90 -7.32
N PHE A 156 -18.17 -17.35 -8.46
CA PHE A 156 -18.95 -16.37 -9.19
C PHE A 156 -19.33 -16.91 -10.57
N ASP A 157 -20.49 -16.52 -11.03
CA ASP A 157 -20.90 -16.73 -12.42
C ASP A 157 -20.85 -15.38 -13.15
N ARG A 158 -19.94 -15.25 -14.11
CA ARG A 158 -19.82 -14.05 -14.94
C ARG A 158 -20.58 -14.26 -16.24
N LYS A 159 -21.65 -13.50 -16.44
CA LYS A 159 -22.40 -13.44 -17.67
C LYS A 159 -21.87 -12.30 -18.56
N THR A 160 -21.64 -12.59 -19.81
CA THR A 160 -21.25 -11.61 -20.82
C THR A 160 -22.23 -11.66 -21.98
N ILE A 161 -22.74 -10.50 -22.38
CA ILE A 161 -23.67 -10.33 -23.49
C ILE A 161 -22.96 -9.51 -24.57
N LEU A 162 -22.90 -10.00 -25.80
CA LEU A 162 -22.40 -9.27 -26.96
C LEU A 162 -23.58 -8.80 -27.79
N ILE A 163 -23.56 -7.52 -28.15
CA ILE A 163 -24.61 -6.85 -28.93
C ILE A 163 -23.93 -6.23 -30.13
N GLU A 164 -24.40 -6.53 -31.33
CA GLU A 164 -23.83 -6.05 -32.59
C GLU A 164 -24.85 -5.30 -33.42
N SER A 165 -24.40 -4.30 -34.16
CA SER A 165 -25.22 -3.61 -35.19
C SER A 165 -25.39 -4.49 -36.41
N ASP A 166 -26.48 -4.29 -37.18
CA ASP A 166 -26.79 -5.07 -38.41
C ASP A 166 -25.68 -5.01 -39.45
N ASP A 167 -24.96 -3.89 -39.52
CA ASP A 167 -23.85 -3.67 -40.47
C ASP A 167 -22.51 -4.26 -39.94
N GLY A 168 -22.50 -4.87 -38.76
CA GLY A 168 -21.33 -5.48 -38.14
C GLY A 168 -20.23 -4.50 -37.72
N LYS A 169 -20.46 -3.17 -37.86
CA LYS A 169 -19.42 -2.15 -37.59
C LYS A 169 -19.32 -1.77 -36.13
N ASN A 170 -20.38 -1.96 -35.35
CA ASN A 170 -20.43 -1.56 -33.96
C ASN A 170 -20.72 -2.79 -33.08
N GLN A 171 -19.90 -2.96 -32.06
CA GLN A 171 -20.07 -4.01 -31.06
C GLN A 171 -20.10 -3.39 -29.66
N CYS A 172 -21.10 -3.74 -28.88
CA CYS A 172 -21.23 -3.39 -27.48
C CYS A 172 -21.10 -4.65 -26.62
N ARG A 173 -20.53 -4.51 -25.44
CA ARG A 173 -20.35 -5.59 -24.47
C ARG A 173 -20.91 -5.19 -23.12
N ALA A 174 -21.84 -5.98 -22.61
CA ALA A 174 -22.29 -5.90 -21.22
C ALA A 174 -21.73 -7.09 -20.43
N SER A 175 -21.22 -6.83 -19.22
CA SER A 175 -20.72 -7.88 -18.33
C SER A 175 -21.27 -7.67 -16.92
N GLY A 176 -21.70 -8.75 -16.30
CA GLY A 176 -22.15 -8.78 -14.91
C GLY A 176 -21.71 -10.07 -14.22
N SER A 177 -21.72 -10.11 -12.91
CA SER A 177 -21.41 -11.33 -12.15
C SER A 177 -22.36 -11.50 -10.98
N VAL A 178 -22.65 -12.76 -10.66
CA VAL A 178 -23.51 -13.17 -9.55
C VAL A 178 -22.72 -14.15 -8.68
N ILE A 179 -22.82 -14.00 -7.36
CA ILE A 179 -22.21 -14.93 -6.41
C ILE A 179 -23.02 -16.23 -6.43
N LYS A 180 -22.38 -17.34 -6.82
CA LYS A 180 -22.94 -18.70 -6.71
C LYS A 180 -22.69 -19.32 -5.33
N PHE A 181 -21.53 -19.02 -4.76
CA PHE A 181 -21.15 -19.46 -3.43
C PHE A 181 -20.25 -18.40 -2.80
N ASP A 182 -20.67 -17.89 -1.65
CA ASP A 182 -19.99 -16.77 -0.99
C ASP A 182 -18.64 -17.16 -0.35
N GLY A 183 -18.44 -18.42 0.07
CA GLY A 183 -17.19 -18.91 0.61
C GLY A 183 -16.66 -17.99 1.72
N PHE A 184 -15.39 -17.61 1.64
CA PHE A 184 -14.74 -16.72 2.62
C PHE A 184 -15.39 -15.31 2.71
N LEU A 185 -16.14 -14.88 1.70
CA LEU A 185 -16.84 -13.58 1.71
C LEU A 185 -17.95 -13.55 2.76
N LYS A 186 -18.40 -14.70 3.25
CA LYS A 186 -19.35 -14.79 4.36
C LYS A 186 -18.97 -13.98 5.58
N LEU A 187 -17.67 -13.86 5.83
CA LEU A 187 -17.10 -13.08 6.94
C LEU A 187 -16.87 -11.60 6.61
N ASN A 188 -16.73 -11.28 5.34
CA ASN A 188 -16.30 -9.97 4.87
C ASN A 188 -17.48 -9.04 4.52
N LYS A 189 -18.47 -8.92 5.41
CA LYS A 189 -19.62 -8.01 5.23
C LYS A 189 -19.24 -6.54 4.95
N ILE A 190 -18.00 -6.14 5.22
CA ILE A 190 -17.50 -4.78 5.02
C ILE A 190 -17.16 -4.49 3.55
N ASP A 191 -16.92 -5.52 2.76
CA ASP A 191 -16.56 -5.39 1.33
C ASP A 191 -17.80 -5.39 0.40
N GLU A 192 -19.01 -5.51 0.93
CA GLU A 192 -20.28 -5.56 0.15
C GLU A 192 -20.54 -4.27 -0.67
N HIS A 193 -19.86 -3.17 -0.37
CA HIS A 193 -20.00 -1.92 -1.12
C HIS A 193 -19.04 -1.78 -2.33
N GLN A 194 -18.12 -2.70 -2.55
CA GLN A 194 -17.15 -2.58 -3.65
C GLN A 194 -17.48 -3.41 -4.90
N GLU A 195 -18.30 -4.41 -4.79
CA GLU A 195 -18.86 -5.10 -5.95
C GLU A 195 -20.33 -4.68 -6.08
N ASN A 196 -20.59 -3.58 -6.79
CA ASN A 196 -21.86 -3.41 -7.46
C ASN A 196 -22.01 -4.67 -8.32
N GLU A 197 -22.69 -5.67 -7.82
CA GLU A 197 -23.13 -6.82 -8.61
C GLU A 197 -23.98 -6.24 -9.74
N LYS A 198 -23.34 -6.01 -10.89
CA LYS A 198 -24.09 -5.69 -12.11
C LYS A 198 -24.79 -6.97 -12.52
N ILE A 199 -25.97 -7.18 -11.96
CA ILE A 199 -26.83 -8.28 -12.34
C ILE A 199 -27.37 -7.94 -13.72
N LEU A 200 -26.96 -8.69 -14.73
CA LEU A 200 -27.51 -8.56 -16.06
C LEU A 200 -28.90 -9.22 -16.10
N PRO A 201 -29.86 -8.62 -16.81
CA PRO A 201 -31.16 -9.20 -17.01
C PRO A 201 -31.07 -10.55 -17.72
N ASN A 202 -32.06 -11.38 -17.54
CA ASN A 202 -32.21 -12.59 -18.33
C ASN A 202 -32.76 -12.19 -19.71
N VAL A 203 -31.89 -12.31 -20.71
CA VAL A 203 -32.18 -12.00 -22.11
C VAL A 203 -31.84 -13.21 -22.97
N GLU A 204 -32.47 -13.28 -24.13
CA GLU A 204 -32.21 -14.28 -25.18
C GLU A 204 -31.52 -13.61 -26.37
N LYS A 205 -30.89 -14.41 -27.24
CA LYS A 205 -30.35 -13.93 -28.51
C LYS A 205 -31.47 -13.39 -29.39
N GLY A 206 -31.31 -12.23 -29.98
CA GLY A 206 -32.31 -11.60 -30.80
C GLY A 206 -32.19 -10.10 -30.90
N ILE A 207 -33.15 -9.45 -31.53
CA ILE A 207 -33.18 -7.99 -31.74
C ILE A 207 -33.38 -7.29 -30.39
N VAL A 208 -32.65 -6.22 -30.19
CA VAL A 208 -32.72 -5.34 -29.03
C VAL A 208 -33.26 -3.97 -29.43
N GLU A 209 -34.27 -3.51 -28.72
CA GLU A 209 -34.72 -2.13 -28.84
C GLU A 209 -33.78 -1.23 -28.03
N ILE A 210 -33.24 -0.21 -28.70
CA ILE A 210 -32.36 0.78 -28.07
C ILE A 210 -33.18 2.01 -27.76
N ASN A 211 -33.36 2.30 -26.48
CA ASN A 211 -34.07 3.47 -26.04
C ASN A 211 -33.25 4.76 -26.18
N GLN A 212 -31.94 4.69 -25.87
CA GLN A 212 -31.07 5.85 -25.88
C GLN A 212 -29.60 5.42 -26.00
N PHE A 213 -28.82 6.19 -26.73
CA PHE A 213 -27.35 6.19 -26.66
C PHE A 213 -26.89 7.31 -25.74
N ILE A 214 -26.04 6.96 -24.79
CA ILE A 214 -25.37 7.90 -23.90
C ILE A 214 -23.89 7.77 -24.21
N ASP A 215 -23.31 8.80 -24.75
CA ASP A 215 -21.87 8.89 -25.00
C ASP A 215 -21.21 9.73 -23.91
N GLU A 216 -20.15 9.19 -23.33
CA GLU A 216 -19.36 9.87 -22.30
C GLU A 216 -17.89 9.87 -22.72
N GLN A 217 -17.27 11.05 -22.69
CA GLN A 217 -15.85 11.16 -22.91
C GLN A 217 -15.10 10.92 -21.60
N HIS A 218 -14.22 9.92 -21.59
CA HIS A 218 -13.36 9.60 -20.45
C HIS A 218 -11.90 9.92 -20.78
N PHE A 219 -11.21 10.51 -19.81
CA PHE A 219 -9.79 10.78 -19.91
C PHE A 219 -9.04 9.90 -18.91
N THR A 220 -7.88 9.42 -19.30
CA THR A 220 -6.98 8.72 -18.39
C THR A 220 -6.54 9.66 -17.26
N GLN A 221 -6.60 9.19 -16.04
CA GLN A 221 -6.15 9.93 -14.87
C GLN A 221 -4.70 9.57 -14.55
N PRO A 222 -3.88 10.52 -14.09
CA PRO A 222 -2.55 10.21 -13.62
C PRO A 222 -2.61 9.29 -12.40
N PRO A 223 -1.53 8.52 -12.09
CA PRO A 223 -1.47 7.72 -10.88
C PRO A 223 -1.76 8.58 -9.65
N PRO A 224 -2.59 8.12 -8.71
CA PRO A 224 -2.89 8.89 -7.52
C PRO A 224 -1.64 9.05 -6.65
N ARG A 225 -1.56 10.15 -5.89
CA ARG A 225 -0.51 10.32 -4.88
C ARG A 225 -0.58 9.21 -3.83
N TYR A 226 0.55 8.89 -3.25
CA TYR A 226 0.63 7.87 -2.21
C TYR A 226 -0.24 8.21 -1.01
N SER A 227 -0.96 7.22 -0.51
CA SER A 227 -1.49 7.17 0.85
C SER A 227 -0.50 6.42 1.74
N GLU A 228 -0.69 6.42 3.08
CA GLU A 228 0.14 5.59 3.96
C GLU A 228 0.11 4.12 3.51
N ALA A 229 -1.06 3.57 3.21
CA ALA A 229 -1.22 2.20 2.72
C ALA A 229 -0.41 1.91 1.44
N SER A 230 -0.55 2.77 0.42
CA SER A 230 0.15 2.56 -0.84
C SER A 230 1.65 2.84 -0.74
N LEU A 231 2.08 3.70 0.19
CA LEU A 231 3.49 3.94 0.47
C LEU A 231 4.13 2.74 1.17
N VAL A 232 3.47 2.17 2.21
CA VAL A 232 3.94 0.94 2.86
C VAL A 232 4.07 -0.19 1.85
N LYS A 233 3.05 -0.37 0.99
CA LYS A 233 3.11 -1.37 -0.08
C LYS A 233 4.30 -1.15 -1.01
N LYS A 234 4.56 0.10 -1.41
CA LYS A 234 5.68 0.43 -2.29
C LYS A 234 7.04 0.20 -1.64
N LEU A 235 7.18 0.53 -0.35
CA LEU A 235 8.39 0.25 0.42
C LEU A 235 8.66 -1.26 0.48
N GLU A 236 7.64 -2.07 0.78
CA GLU A 236 7.73 -3.53 0.79
C GLU A 236 8.13 -4.10 -0.57
N GLU A 237 7.50 -3.65 -1.67
CA GLU A 237 7.83 -4.06 -3.04
C GLU A 237 9.29 -3.75 -3.43
N LEU A 238 9.83 -2.65 -2.92
CA LEU A 238 11.20 -2.22 -3.16
C LEU A 238 12.23 -2.85 -2.20
N GLY A 239 11.78 -3.59 -1.18
CA GLY A 239 12.66 -4.15 -0.14
C GLY A 239 13.20 -3.08 0.84
N ILE A 240 12.57 -1.90 0.89
CA ILE A 240 12.97 -0.80 1.76
C ILE A 240 12.20 -0.85 3.07
N GLY A 241 12.91 -0.89 4.18
CA GLY A 241 12.32 -1.04 5.51
C GLY A 241 11.96 -2.48 5.85
N ARG A 242 11.54 -2.67 7.10
CA ARG A 242 11.15 -3.96 7.68
C ARG A 242 9.88 -3.76 8.53
N PRO A 243 9.21 -4.83 8.99
CA PRO A 243 8.02 -4.71 9.85
C PRO A 243 8.16 -3.75 11.02
N SER A 244 9.36 -3.59 11.55
CA SER A 244 9.66 -2.67 12.65
C SER A 244 9.78 -1.19 12.24
N THR A 245 10.04 -0.88 10.96
CA THR A 245 10.43 0.47 10.52
C THR A 245 9.38 1.19 9.65
N TYR A 246 8.43 0.50 9.02
CA TYR A 246 7.45 1.15 8.13
C TYR A 246 6.72 2.33 8.79
N ALA A 247 6.20 2.13 10.00
CA ALA A 247 5.46 3.18 10.71
C ALA A 247 6.37 4.37 11.08
N SER A 248 7.63 4.12 11.45
CA SER A 248 8.59 5.19 11.78
C SER A 248 9.02 5.98 10.56
N ILE A 249 9.23 5.34 9.40
CA ILE A 249 9.53 6.01 8.13
C ILE A 249 8.44 7.03 7.80
N ILE A 250 7.16 6.60 7.84
CA ILE A 250 6.01 7.46 7.57
C ILE A 250 5.95 8.63 8.55
N SER A 251 6.12 8.34 9.85
CA SER A 251 6.09 9.37 10.90
C SER A 251 7.21 10.41 10.72
N VAL A 252 8.42 9.98 10.34
CA VAL A 252 9.56 10.88 10.11
C VAL A 252 9.28 11.83 8.95
N ILE A 253 8.73 11.34 7.85
CA ILE A 253 8.42 12.17 6.67
C ILE A 253 7.46 13.31 7.06
N SER A 254 6.41 13.00 7.82
CA SER A 254 5.41 14.00 8.25
C SER A 254 5.95 14.91 9.35
N ASN A 255 6.57 14.36 10.41
CA ASN A 255 7.03 15.10 11.56
C ASN A 255 8.15 16.09 11.23
N ARG A 256 8.99 15.78 10.24
CA ARG A 256 10.03 16.67 9.75
C ARG A 256 9.52 17.68 8.72
N GLY A 257 8.25 17.63 8.37
CA GLY A 257 7.62 18.51 7.39
C GLY A 257 8.17 18.34 5.98
N TYR A 258 8.53 17.11 5.60
CA TYR A 258 8.96 16.81 4.23
C TYR A 258 7.77 16.55 3.30
N ALA A 259 6.67 16.08 3.86
CA ALA A 259 5.38 15.97 3.16
C ALA A 259 4.23 16.21 4.12
N ASP A 260 3.18 16.87 3.62
CA ASP A 260 1.90 17.04 4.30
C ASP A 260 0.93 15.94 3.88
N ILE A 261 0.01 15.59 4.78
CA ILE A 261 -1.07 14.66 4.48
C ILE A 261 -2.37 15.44 4.28
N VAL A 262 -2.82 15.52 3.03
CA VAL A 262 -4.10 16.16 2.66
C VAL A 262 -5.01 15.10 2.06
N ASN A 263 -6.24 14.98 2.57
CA ASN A 263 -7.21 13.97 2.12
C ASN A 263 -6.62 12.54 2.08
N LYS A 264 -5.86 12.17 3.12
CA LYS A 264 -5.17 10.87 3.26
C LYS A 264 -4.09 10.61 2.19
N ARG A 265 -3.58 11.64 1.51
CA ARG A 265 -2.54 11.55 0.49
C ARG A 265 -1.35 12.43 0.85
N PHE A 266 -0.13 11.95 0.53
CA PHE A 266 1.11 12.70 0.74
C PHE A 266 1.32 13.74 -0.34
N PHE A 267 1.63 14.95 0.08
CA PHE A 267 2.01 16.07 -0.77
C PHE A 267 3.39 16.55 -0.32
N PRO A 268 4.44 16.41 -1.16
CA PRO A 268 5.75 16.94 -0.83
C PRO A 268 5.69 18.46 -0.58
N THR A 269 6.26 18.91 0.53
CA THR A 269 6.43 20.32 0.82
C THR A 269 7.64 20.87 0.04
N ASP A 270 7.79 22.19 0.00
CA ASP A 270 8.97 22.79 -0.63
C ASP A 270 10.27 22.40 0.09
N ARG A 271 10.22 22.21 1.41
CA ARG A 271 11.32 21.64 2.19
C ARG A 271 11.64 20.20 1.76
N GLY A 272 10.66 19.37 1.54
CA GLY A 272 10.83 18.00 1.05
C GLY A 272 11.44 17.97 -0.35
N LYS A 273 10.91 18.80 -1.27
CA LYS A 273 11.43 18.92 -2.65
C LYS A 273 12.89 19.39 -2.66
N LEU A 274 13.21 20.41 -1.86
CA LEU A 274 14.59 20.93 -1.75
C LEU A 274 15.55 19.86 -1.23
N LEU A 275 15.15 19.14 -0.17
CA LEU A 275 15.96 18.05 0.39
C LEU A 275 16.17 16.92 -0.63
N SER A 276 15.10 16.50 -1.33
CA SER A 276 15.21 15.45 -2.36
C SER A 276 16.17 15.86 -3.47
N ALA A 277 16.02 17.07 -4.01
CA ALA A 277 16.92 17.59 -5.05
C ALA A 277 18.38 17.66 -4.59
N PHE A 278 18.62 18.11 -3.35
CA PHE A 278 19.95 18.13 -2.77
C PHE A 278 20.57 16.72 -2.67
N LEU A 279 19.81 15.77 -2.15
CA LEU A 279 20.28 14.40 -1.98
C LEU A 279 20.48 13.68 -3.32
N GLU A 280 19.58 13.86 -4.28
CA GLU A 280 19.68 13.27 -5.62
C GLU A 280 20.90 13.76 -6.39
N LYS A 281 21.31 15.02 -6.21
CA LYS A 281 22.48 15.60 -6.90
C LYS A 281 23.80 15.34 -6.19
N LEU A 282 23.82 15.27 -4.87
CA LEU A 282 25.07 15.23 -4.09
C LEU A 282 25.28 13.88 -3.38
N PHE A 283 24.23 13.11 -3.19
CA PHE A 283 24.22 11.82 -2.50
C PHE A 283 23.48 10.75 -3.28
N THR A 284 23.54 10.80 -4.62
CA THR A 284 22.78 9.94 -5.55
C THR A 284 22.78 8.46 -5.15
N LYS A 285 23.95 7.90 -4.82
CA LYS A 285 24.10 6.51 -4.39
C LYS A 285 23.23 6.16 -3.18
N TYR A 286 23.12 7.09 -2.21
CA TYR A 286 22.47 6.85 -0.91
C TYR A 286 20.94 7.05 -0.93
N VAL A 287 20.41 7.67 -1.98
CA VAL A 287 18.97 7.85 -2.18
C VAL A 287 18.42 6.91 -3.25
N ASP A 288 19.27 6.11 -3.87
CA ASP A 288 18.86 5.03 -4.77
C ASP A 288 18.10 3.95 -4.01
N TYR A 289 16.98 3.51 -4.56
CA TYR A 289 16.15 2.48 -3.92
C TYR A 289 16.91 1.16 -3.74
N GLY A 290 17.71 0.79 -4.73
CA GLY A 290 18.54 -0.42 -4.69
C GLY A 290 19.59 -0.37 -3.58
N PHE A 291 20.17 0.79 -3.30
CA PHE A 291 21.14 0.95 -2.23
C PHE A 291 20.56 0.62 -0.86
N THR A 292 19.40 1.21 -0.54
CA THR A 292 18.74 0.97 0.76
C THR A 292 18.30 -0.50 0.89
N ALA A 293 17.72 -1.07 -0.17
CA ALA A 293 17.34 -2.48 -0.18
C ALA A 293 18.55 -3.41 0.04
N ASN A 294 19.67 -3.16 -0.66
CA ASN A 294 20.89 -3.94 -0.49
C ASN A 294 21.49 -3.82 0.91
N LEU A 295 21.44 -2.64 1.53
CA LEU A 295 21.92 -2.46 2.90
C LEU A 295 21.06 -3.25 3.91
N GLU A 296 19.72 -3.23 3.73
CA GLU A 296 18.81 -4.04 4.53
C GLU A 296 19.12 -5.55 4.36
N ASP A 297 19.42 -6.00 3.13
CA ASP A 297 19.79 -7.39 2.84
C ASP A 297 21.13 -7.77 3.51
N GLN A 298 22.12 -6.87 3.53
CA GLN A 298 23.36 -7.07 4.24
C GLN A 298 23.15 -7.18 5.76
N LEU A 299 22.26 -6.36 6.33
CA LEU A 299 21.92 -6.47 7.75
C LEU A 299 21.25 -7.81 8.07
N ASP A 300 20.39 -8.33 7.20
CA ASP A 300 19.81 -9.67 7.34
C ASP A 300 20.87 -10.78 7.21
N ASN A 301 21.84 -10.60 6.32
CA ASN A 301 22.98 -11.53 6.20
C ASN A 301 23.87 -11.55 7.45
N ILE A 302 24.10 -10.38 8.08
CA ILE A 302 24.81 -10.30 9.37
C ILE A 302 24.05 -11.07 10.44
N THR A 303 22.73 -10.89 10.55
CA THR A 303 21.92 -11.60 11.57
C THR A 303 21.89 -13.12 11.35
N SER A 304 22.03 -13.57 10.08
CA SER A 304 22.11 -14.99 9.74
C SER A 304 23.53 -15.56 9.76
N GLY A 305 24.53 -14.76 10.14
CA GLY A 305 25.95 -15.20 10.22
C GLY A 305 26.64 -15.39 8.87
N LYS A 306 26.12 -14.81 7.79
CA LYS A 306 26.72 -14.92 6.44
C LYS A 306 27.71 -13.80 6.13
N GLU A 307 27.59 -12.66 6.80
CA GLU A 307 28.47 -11.51 6.65
C GLU A 307 28.92 -10.97 8.01
N GLU A 308 30.14 -10.42 8.06
CA GLU A 308 30.71 -9.80 9.25
C GLU A 308 30.32 -8.33 9.34
N TRP A 309 29.70 -7.93 10.45
CA TRP A 309 29.14 -6.58 10.63
C TRP A 309 30.20 -5.47 10.57
N ILE A 310 31.41 -5.72 11.06
CA ILE A 310 32.53 -4.74 11.01
C ILE A 310 32.90 -4.45 9.56
N GLU A 311 32.94 -5.46 8.72
CA GLU A 311 33.31 -5.35 7.31
C GLU A 311 32.27 -4.57 6.51
N VAL A 312 31.00 -4.86 6.71
CA VAL A 312 29.88 -4.12 6.12
C VAL A 312 29.88 -2.66 6.52
N LEU A 313 30.08 -2.34 7.82
CA LEU A 313 30.14 -0.97 8.30
C LEU A 313 31.37 -0.22 7.80
N ASN A 314 32.53 -0.84 7.73
CA ASN A 314 33.75 -0.22 7.21
C ASN A 314 33.60 0.13 5.72
N ASN A 315 33.05 -0.75 4.93
CA ASN A 315 32.79 -0.52 3.51
C ASN A 315 31.81 0.62 3.29
N PHE A 316 30.70 0.62 4.02
CA PHE A 316 29.74 1.71 4.02
C PHE A 316 30.39 3.05 4.41
N TRP A 317 31.10 3.07 5.53
CA TRP A 317 31.70 4.29 6.07
C TRP A 317 32.75 4.89 5.16
N LYS A 318 33.62 4.07 4.56
CA LYS A 318 34.66 4.52 3.64
C LYS A 318 34.06 5.32 2.48
N ASP A 319 33.06 4.74 1.80
CA ASP A 319 32.42 5.37 0.67
C ASP A 319 31.63 6.64 1.09
N PHE A 320 30.88 6.53 2.19
CA PHE A 320 30.08 7.64 2.71
C PHE A 320 30.98 8.83 3.11
N ASN A 321 32.03 8.57 3.85
CA ASN A 321 32.96 9.62 4.31
C ASN A 321 33.68 10.29 3.12
N GLN A 322 34.07 9.55 2.09
CA GLN A 322 34.61 10.13 0.87
C GLN A 322 33.60 11.04 0.18
N ASN A 323 32.34 10.62 0.06
CA ASN A 323 31.31 11.46 -0.55
C ASN A 323 31.02 12.73 0.25
N VAL A 324 30.97 12.62 1.58
CA VAL A 324 30.82 13.78 2.47
C VAL A 324 31.99 14.77 2.30
N SER A 325 33.21 14.28 2.17
CA SER A 325 34.39 15.12 1.94
C SER A 325 34.31 15.88 0.61
N ASN A 326 33.91 15.15 -0.48
CA ASN A 326 33.73 15.77 -1.79
C ASN A 326 32.63 16.84 -1.80
N VAL A 327 31.57 16.65 -1.01
CA VAL A 327 30.49 17.65 -0.89
C VAL A 327 30.92 18.85 -0.06
N LYS A 328 31.74 18.67 1.00
CA LYS A 328 32.25 19.74 1.83
C LYS A 328 33.22 20.69 1.06
N GLU A 329 33.89 20.18 0.05
CA GLU A 329 34.80 21.00 -0.80
C GLU A 329 34.04 21.90 -1.76
N LYS A 330 32.74 21.63 -2.04
CA LYS A 330 31.92 22.47 -2.91
C LYS A 330 31.58 23.80 -2.24
N ARG A 331 31.67 24.88 -3.01
CA ARG A 331 31.24 26.21 -2.57
C ARG A 331 29.69 26.23 -2.50
N THR A 332 29.18 26.99 -1.55
CA THR A 332 27.71 27.18 -1.40
C THR A 332 27.03 27.60 -2.72
N ARG A 333 27.70 28.42 -3.54
CA ARG A 333 27.17 28.85 -4.84
C ARG A 333 27.01 27.69 -5.82
N GLU A 334 28.00 26.80 -5.90
CA GLU A 334 27.94 25.62 -6.77
C GLU A 334 26.76 24.70 -6.38
N VAL A 335 26.54 24.53 -5.08
CA VAL A 335 25.39 23.75 -4.58
C VAL A 335 24.07 24.43 -4.94
N LEU A 336 23.96 25.74 -4.79
CA LEU A 336 22.77 26.51 -5.16
C LEU A 336 22.50 26.46 -6.67
N ASP A 337 23.54 26.50 -7.50
CA ASP A 337 23.38 26.41 -8.97
C ASP A 337 22.85 25.02 -9.38
N LEU A 338 23.37 23.93 -8.77
CA LEU A 338 22.83 22.58 -8.96
C LEU A 338 21.36 22.45 -8.54
N LEU A 339 20.99 23.06 -7.41
CA LEU A 339 19.61 23.08 -6.94
C LEU A 339 18.70 23.92 -7.83
N ASN A 340 19.17 25.05 -8.33
CA ASN A 340 18.45 25.90 -9.29
C ASN A 340 18.12 25.15 -10.58
N GLU A 341 19.04 24.33 -11.05
CA GLU A 341 18.82 23.49 -12.23
C GLU A 341 17.76 22.43 -11.96
N SER A 342 17.89 21.70 -10.85
CA SER A 342 16.99 20.58 -10.52
C SER A 342 15.57 21.01 -10.15
N LEU A 343 15.43 22.16 -9.48
CA LEU A 343 14.14 22.66 -8.98
C LEU A 343 13.50 23.69 -9.92
N GLY A 344 14.17 24.03 -11.03
CA GLY A 344 13.71 25.08 -11.93
C GLY A 344 12.25 24.92 -12.38
N GLU A 345 11.89 23.74 -12.86
CA GLU A 345 10.52 23.41 -13.30
C GLU A 345 9.48 23.37 -12.16
N LEU A 346 9.92 23.19 -10.92
CA LEU A 346 9.05 23.15 -9.75
C LEU A 346 8.82 24.54 -9.13
N ILE A 347 9.77 25.46 -9.32
CA ILE A 347 9.76 26.79 -8.70
C ILE A 347 9.26 27.85 -9.69
N PHE A 348 9.61 27.73 -10.96
CA PHE A 348 9.32 28.70 -11.99
C PHE A 348 8.29 28.15 -13.00
N ASN A 349 7.56 29.04 -13.66
CA ASN A 349 6.63 28.64 -14.70
C ASN A 349 7.39 28.07 -15.92
N VAL A 350 6.84 27.02 -16.50
CA VAL A 350 7.32 26.48 -17.76
C VAL A 350 6.48 27.08 -18.89
N GLY A 351 7.16 27.75 -19.81
CA GLY A 351 6.52 28.35 -21.00
C GLY A 351 5.94 27.28 -21.95
N LYS A 352 5.15 27.72 -22.92
CA LYS A 352 4.58 26.82 -23.95
C LYS A 352 5.66 26.17 -24.83
N ASP A 353 6.84 26.75 -24.88
CA ASP A 353 8.05 26.26 -25.56
C ASP A 353 8.88 25.27 -24.74
N GLY A 354 8.40 24.89 -23.54
CA GLY A 354 9.10 24.00 -22.61
C GLY A 354 10.25 24.65 -21.86
N LYS A 355 10.46 25.96 -22.01
CA LYS A 355 11.53 26.67 -21.28
C LYS A 355 11.04 27.21 -19.94
N ILE A 356 11.92 27.17 -18.95
CA ILE A 356 11.66 27.70 -17.61
C ILE A 356 11.72 29.24 -17.67
N ASP A 357 10.60 29.88 -17.32
CA ASP A 357 10.52 31.34 -17.22
C ASP A 357 11.16 31.82 -15.93
N ARG A 358 12.37 32.37 -16.05
CA ARG A 358 13.13 32.97 -14.94
C ARG A 358 13.20 34.49 -15.02
N GLU A 359 12.46 35.11 -15.92
CA GLU A 359 12.48 36.56 -16.08
C GLU A 359 12.00 37.28 -14.82
N CYS A 360 12.76 38.25 -14.36
CA CYS A 360 12.38 39.08 -13.23
C CYS A 360 11.31 40.10 -13.65
N LYS A 361 10.10 39.96 -13.16
CA LYS A 361 8.96 40.83 -13.47
C LYS A 361 9.13 42.27 -12.98
N LEU A 362 10.11 42.55 -12.11
CA LEU A 362 10.38 43.89 -11.59
C LEU A 362 11.37 44.68 -12.46
N CYS A 363 12.37 44.03 -13.03
CA CYS A 363 13.39 44.73 -13.83
C CYS A 363 13.45 44.25 -15.29
N SER A 364 12.75 43.18 -15.66
CA SER A 364 12.66 42.60 -17.01
C SER A 364 14.01 42.24 -17.68
N THR A 365 15.13 42.42 -17.01
CA THR A 365 16.49 42.15 -17.51
C THR A 365 17.24 41.13 -16.67
N GLY A 366 16.86 40.94 -15.42
CA GLY A 366 17.47 39.99 -14.50
C GLY A 366 16.79 38.66 -14.50
N GLN A 367 17.48 37.62 -14.05
CA GLN A 367 16.95 36.26 -13.91
C GLN A 367 16.76 35.90 -12.44
N LEU A 368 15.66 35.22 -12.19
CA LEU A 368 15.32 34.69 -10.86
C LEU A 368 16.09 33.39 -10.59
N SER A 369 16.64 33.29 -9.42
CA SER A 369 17.36 32.10 -8.95
C SER A 369 17.25 31.92 -7.43
N LEU A 370 17.48 30.70 -6.98
CA LEU A 370 17.59 30.38 -5.56
C LEU A 370 18.86 31.01 -5.00
N LYS A 371 18.74 31.81 -3.96
CA LYS A 371 19.85 32.47 -3.26
C LYS A 371 19.82 32.14 -1.78
N ASN A 372 20.95 32.31 -1.10
CA ASN A 372 21.06 32.13 0.34
C ASN A 372 21.07 33.50 1.05
N SER A 373 20.34 33.59 2.15
CA SER A 373 20.31 34.77 3.00
C SER A 373 21.39 34.70 4.09
N PHE A 374 22.03 35.85 4.41
CA PHE A 374 22.95 35.95 5.55
C PHE A 374 22.33 35.60 6.91
N ARG A 375 21.01 35.75 7.02
CA ARG A 375 20.23 35.41 8.25
C ARG A 375 19.76 33.99 8.32
N GLY A 376 20.20 33.13 7.37
CA GLY A 376 19.77 31.76 7.20
C GLY A 376 18.48 31.62 6.37
N GLY A 377 18.45 30.57 5.57
CA GLY A 377 17.34 30.23 4.67
C GLY A 377 17.55 30.61 3.21
N ALA A 378 16.91 29.88 2.33
CA ALA A 378 16.93 30.12 0.90
C ALA A 378 15.79 31.04 0.49
N PHE A 379 16.01 31.89 -0.52
CA PHE A 379 15.00 32.74 -1.12
C PHE A 379 15.20 32.85 -2.63
N ILE A 380 14.17 33.23 -3.35
CA ILE A 380 14.26 33.51 -4.78
C ILE A 380 14.62 34.98 -4.97
N GLY A 381 15.75 35.21 -5.59
CA GLY A 381 16.28 36.57 -5.82
C GLY A 381 16.63 36.82 -7.29
N CYS A 382 16.54 38.08 -7.73
CA CYS A 382 16.94 38.50 -9.05
C CYS A 382 18.46 38.57 -9.19
N SER A 383 19.02 38.33 -10.39
CA SER A 383 20.44 38.47 -10.69
C SER A 383 20.94 39.93 -10.54
N ASN A 384 20.05 40.91 -10.72
CA ASN A 384 20.33 42.34 -10.65
C ASN A 384 20.10 42.93 -9.23
N TYR A 385 19.89 42.06 -8.24
CA TYR A 385 19.70 42.46 -6.84
C TYR A 385 20.86 41.98 -5.98
#